data_58f01616faddb4a6fe60ae63c7cd8257
#
_entry.id   58f01616faddb4a6fe60ae63c7cd8257
#
_cell.length_a   1.000
_cell.length_b   1.000
_cell.length_c   1.000
_cell.angle_alpha   90.00
_cell.angle_beta   90.00
_cell.angle_gamma   90.00
#
_symmetry.space_group_name_H-M   'P 1'
#
loop_
_entity.id
_entity.type
_entity.pdbx_description
1 polymer ?
#
loop_
_entity_poly.entity_id
_entity_poly.type
_entity_poly.pdbx_seq_one_letter_code
_entity_poly.pdbx_strand_id
1 'polypeptide(L)'
;GESSQILHRDRGVWGGYIPRKIETQFSTVWAITDFTEENGATQVVPGSHKWDKNRQPLPEEVAYAEMKSGSVFIYTGSVLHGGGTNNTDQQRLGVFLHYAPNWLRQQENQYLSYPPEIAKEFSPELRSLIGYSKGGYVLGFYTDPTDMEGKLESVSPEKIFGDSQDKYSTLATPENLVQGSSKK
;
A
#
# COMPACT_ATOMS: atom_id res chain seq x y z
N GLY A 1 3.81 8.80 -27.68
CA GLY A 1 3.28 9.51 -26.53
C GLY A 1 2.10 8.78 -25.92
N GLU A 2 1.91 8.93 -24.64
CA GLU A 2 0.79 8.37 -23.89
C GLU A 2 -0.08 9.52 -23.39
N SER A 3 -1.41 9.36 -23.47
CA SER A 3 -2.36 10.36 -22.95
C SER A 3 -2.39 10.37 -21.44
N SER A 4 -2.79 11.50 -20.84
CA SER A 4 -2.94 11.61 -19.39
C SER A 4 -4.01 10.68 -18.86
N GLN A 5 -3.79 10.22 -17.63
CA GLN A 5 -4.82 9.52 -16.85
C GLN A 5 -5.86 10.51 -16.30
N ILE A 6 -7.08 10.03 -16.12
CA ILE A 6 -8.09 10.76 -15.36
C ILE A 6 -7.60 10.87 -13.90
N LEU A 7 -7.72 12.08 -13.32
CA LEU A 7 -7.40 12.28 -11.90
C LEU A 7 -8.31 11.43 -11.04
N HIS A 8 -7.72 10.63 -10.18
CA HIS A 8 -8.41 9.64 -9.35
C HIS A 8 -7.83 9.58 -7.93
N ARG A 9 -8.47 8.80 -7.08
CA ARG A 9 -8.01 8.50 -5.71
C ARG A 9 -7.91 6.98 -5.54
N ASP A 10 -6.73 6.47 -5.22
CA ASP A 10 -6.46 5.03 -5.10
C ASP A 10 -7.22 4.36 -3.96
N ARG A 11 -7.51 5.09 -2.88
CA ARG A 11 -8.25 4.55 -1.73
C ARG A 11 -9.57 3.86 -2.09
N GLY A 12 -10.11 4.13 -3.28
CA GLY A 12 -11.35 3.55 -3.77
C GLY A 12 -11.31 2.04 -3.99
N VAL A 13 -10.15 1.42 -4.08
CA VAL A 13 -10.01 -0.02 -4.35
C VAL A 13 -10.63 -0.90 -3.23
N TRP A 14 -10.71 -0.40 -1.99
CA TRP A 14 -11.39 -1.08 -0.89
C TRP A 14 -12.86 -0.67 -0.73
N GLY A 15 -13.43 0.03 -1.72
CA GLY A 15 -14.81 0.52 -1.70
C GLY A 15 -15.03 1.75 -0.85
N GLY A 16 -16.28 2.23 -0.85
CA GLY A 16 -16.67 3.45 -0.14
C GLY A 16 -17.00 3.28 1.35
N TYR A 17 -16.84 2.08 1.90
CA TYR A 17 -17.28 1.74 3.27
C TYR A 17 -16.33 2.23 4.36
N ILE A 18 -15.04 2.37 4.04
CA ILE A 18 -14.04 2.83 5.00
C ILE A 18 -14.15 4.35 5.15
N PRO A 19 -14.36 4.87 6.37
CA PRO A 19 -14.46 6.31 6.59
C PRO A 19 -13.26 7.07 6.05
N ARG A 20 -13.47 8.21 5.42
CA ARG A 20 -12.39 9.02 4.79
C ARG A 20 -11.33 9.51 5.76
N LYS A 21 -11.63 9.58 7.05
CA LYS A 21 -10.65 9.92 8.09
C LYS A 21 -9.59 8.83 8.33
N ILE A 22 -9.84 7.61 7.83
CA ILE A 22 -8.89 6.50 7.88
C ILE A 22 -8.18 6.44 6.53
N GLU A 23 -6.89 6.69 6.50
CA GLU A 23 -6.11 6.53 5.29
C GLU A 23 -5.81 5.04 5.07
N THR A 24 -6.16 4.55 3.88
CA THR A 24 -6.06 3.13 3.54
C THR A 24 -4.81 2.79 2.75
N GLN A 25 -4.12 3.81 2.26
CA GLN A 25 -2.97 3.61 1.37
C GLN A 25 -2.05 4.81 1.41
N PHE A 26 -0.76 4.55 1.35
CA PHE A 26 0.19 5.51 0.80
C PHE A 26 0.99 4.86 -0.33
N SER A 27 1.44 5.68 -1.26
CA SER A 27 2.13 5.24 -2.45
C SER A 27 3.45 5.95 -2.58
N THR A 28 4.43 5.25 -3.12
CA THR A 28 5.72 5.83 -3.50
C THR A 28 5.93 5.67 -5.00
N VAL A 29 6.42 6.72 -5.63
CA VAL A 29 6.80 6.73 -7.05
C VAL A 29 8.29 7.03 -7.12
N TRP A 30 9.06 6.06 -7.53
CA TRP A 30 10.52 6.15 -7.65
C TRP A 30 10.89 6.50 -9.08
N ALA A 31 11.53 7.63 -9.30
CA ALA A 31 11.97 8.07 -10.61
C ALA A 31 13.22 7.28 -11.04
N ILE A 32 13.06 6.43 -12.02
CA ILE A 32 14.20 5.75 -12.67
C ILE A 32 14.81 6.66 -13.74
N THR A 33 13.99 7.40 -14.46
CA THR A 33 14.40 8.51 -15.33
C THR A 33 13.93 9.83 -14.72
N ASP A 34 14.39 10.97 -15.21
CA ASP A 34 13.83 12.26 -14.83
C ASP A 34 12.34 12.34 -15.14
N PHE A 35 11.57 12.94 -14.24
CA PHE A 35 10.16 13.26 -14.44
C PHE A 35 10.02 14.76 -14.67
N THR A 36 9.43 15.14 -15.78
CA THR A 36 9.10 16.52 -16.14
C THR A 36 7.65 16.62 -16.58
N GLU A 37 7.06 17.79 -16.52
CA GLU A 37 5.71 18.02 -17.07
C GLU A 37 5.63 17.51 -18.52
N GLU A 38 6.63 17.81 -19.33
CA GLU A 38 6.66 17.48 -20.76
C GLU A 38 6.67 15.96 -21.00
N ASN A 39 7.38 15.17 -20.17
CA ASN A 39 7.44 13.71 -20.32
C ASN A 39 6.37 12.97 -19.49
N GLY A 40 5.38 13.69 -18.97
CA GLY A 40 4.23 13.10 -18.31
C GLY A 40 4.45 12.80 -16.81
N ALA A 41 5.17 13.67 -16.10
CA ALA A 41 5.26 13.58 -14.63
C ALA A 41 3.88 13.41 -14.00
N THR A 42 3.82 12.72 -12.87
CA THR A 42 2.57 12.49 -12.15
C THR A 42 1.90 13.83 -11.80
N GLN A 43 0.68 13.99 -12.29
CA GLN A 43 -0.20 15.09 -11.88
C GLN A 43 -0.69 14.85 -10.46
N VAL A 44 -0.72 15.88 -9.66
CA VAL A 44 -1.18 15.82 -8.27
C VAL A 44 -1.92 17.10 -7.90
N VAL A 45 -2.94 16.96 -7.07
CA VAL A 45 -3.69 18.12 -6.55
C VAL A 45 -3.40 18.24 -5.06
N PRO A 46 -2.47 19.12 -4.67
CA PRO A 46 -2.07 19.29 -3.28
C PRO A 46 -3.24 19.64 -2.38
N GLY A 47 -3.34 18.99 -1.21
CA GLY A 47 -4.43 19.25 -0.26
C GLY A 47 -5.78 18.58 -0.58
N SER A 48 -5.94 17.95 -1.75
CA SER A 48 -7.21 17.34 -2.19
C SER A 48 -7.69 16.16 -1.34
N HIS A 49 -6.83 15.58 -0.50
CA HIS A 49 -7.21 14.57 0.49
C HIS A 49 -8.21 15.10 1.52
N LYS A 50 -8.24 16.43 1.76
CA LYS A 50 -9.18 17.11 2.68
C LYS A 50 -10.47 17.56 2.01
N TRP A 51 -10.54 17.47 0.67
CA TRP A 51 -11.69 18.01 -0.07
C TRP A 51 -12.93 17.12 0.06
N ASP A 52 -14.08 17.73 -0.20
CA ASP A 52 -15.30 16.96 -0.43
C ASP A 52 -15.08 15.97 -1.59
N LYS A 53 -15.73 14.81 -1.50
CA LYS A 53 -15.55 13.71 -2.46
C LYS A 53 -15.91 14.09 -3.90
N ASN A 54 -16.84 15.03 -4.07
CA ASN A 54 -17.38 15.44 -5.37
C ASN A 54 -16.66 16.66 -5.95
N ARG A 55 -15.77 17.30 -5.18
CA ARG A 55 -15.04 18.48 -5.67
C ARG A 55 -14.10 18.08 -6.78
N GLN A 56 -14.24 18.76 -7.92
CA GLN A 56 -13.31 18.67 -9.04
C GLN A 56 -12.22 19.74 -8.92
N PRO A 57 -10.98 19.47 -9.30
CA PRO A 57 -9.92 20.45 -9.31
C PRO A 57 -10.11 21.43 -10.46
N LEU A 58 -9.69 22.68 -10.24
CA LEU A 58 -9.46 23.63 -11.32
C LEU A 58 -8.08 23.36 -11.96
N PRO A 59 -7.86 23.73 -13.22
CA PRO A 59 -6.58 23.48 -13.89
C PRO A 59 -5.37 24.02 -13.11
N GLU A 60 -5.48 25.20 -12.51
CA GLU A 60 -4.43 25.85 -11.72
C GLU A 60 -4.15 25.18 -10.37
N GLU A 61 -4.99 24.27 -9.91
CA GLU A 61 -4.79 23.50 -8.70
C GLU A 61 -4.01 22.19 -8.94
N VAL A 62 -3.77 21.86 -10.22
CA VAL A 62 -3.02 20.67 -10.62
C VAL A 62 -1.54 21.02 -10.72
N ALA A 63 -0.72 20.32 -9.97
CA ALA A 63 0.72 20.42 -10.04
C ALA A 63 1.32 19.14 -10.64
N TYR A 64 2.54 19.22 -11.11
CA TYR A 64 3.30 18.08 -11.60
C TYR A 64 4.39 17.71 -10.58
N ALA A 65 4.51 16.43 -10.27
CA ALA A 65 5.58 15.91 -9.43
C ALA A 65 6.87 15.77 -10.26
N GLU A 66 7.45 16.92 -10.65
CA GLU A 66 8.73 16.95 -11.36
C GLU A 66 9.85 16.56 -10.41
N MET A 67 10.74 15.66 -10.85
CA MET A 67 11.82 15.15 -10.03
C MET A 67 12.95 14.53 -10.86
N LYS A 68 14.15 14.57 -10.31
CA LYS A 68 15.30 13.92 -10.92
C LYS A 68 15.30 12.41 -10.70
N SER A 69 15.93 11.68 -11.59
CA SER A 69 16.24 10.26 -11.41
C SER A 69 16.84 10.02 -10.03
N GLY A 70 16.40 8.95 -9.35
CA GLY A 70 16.78 8.62 -7.98
C GLY A 70 15.92 9.29 -6.89
N SER A 71 15.01 10.22 -7.26
CA SER A 71 14.06 10.82 -6.31
C SER A 71 12.86 9.94 -6.07
N VAL A 72 12.17 10.18 -4.96
CA VAL A 72 10.89 9.53 -4.64
C VAL A 72 9.82 10.56 -4.32
N PHE A 73 8.65 10.39 -4.92
CA PHE A 73 7.43 11.13 -4.60
C PHE A 73 6.51 10.23 -3.74
N ILE A 74 6.03 10.76 -2.63
CA ILE A 74 5.18 10.03 -1.67
C ILE A 74 3.85 10.76 -1.55
N TYR A 75 2.74 10.03 -1.65
CA TYR A 75 1.39 10.57 -1.49
C TYR A 75 0.44 9.54 -0.88
N THR A 76 -0.67 10.02 -0.31
CA THR A 76 -1.71 9.15 0.25
C THR A 76 -2.74 8.79 -0.81
N GLY A 77 -3.39 7.63 -0.68
CA GLY A 77 -4.43 7.18 -1.59
C GLY A 77 -5.66 8.10 -1.68
N SER A 78 -5.78 9.06 -0.77
CA SER A 78 -6.85 10.08 -0.76
C SER A 78 -6.56 11.31 -1.61
N VAL A 79 -5.32 11.52 -2.06
CA VAL A 79 -4.93 12.64 -2.92
C VAL A 79 -5.38 12.38 -4.35
N LEU A 80 -5.96 13.38 -5.01
CA LEU A 80 -6.22 13.33 -6.46
C LEU A 80 -4.89 13.37 -7.21
N HIS A 81 -4.68 12.39 -8.06
CA HIS A 81 -3.48 12.27 -8.87
C HIS A 81 -3.75 11.47 -10.16
N GLY A 82 -2.77 11.46 -11.06
CA GLY A 82 -2.82 10.69 -12.31
C GLY A 82 -1.53 10.86 -13.09
N GLY A 83 -1.24 9.98 -14.03
CA GLY A 83 -0.13 10.16 -14.96
C GLY A 83 -0.38 11.35 -15.89
N GLY A 84 0.64 12.17 -16.12
CA GLY A 84 0.58 13.23 -17.13
C GLY A 84 0.74 12.68 -18.56
N THR A 85 0.45 13.54 -19.56
CA THR A 85 0.70 13.21 -20.97
C THR A 85 2.20 13.23 -21.25
N ASN A 86 2.72 12.20 -21.89
CA ASN A 86 4.08 12.24 -22.41
C ASN A 86 4.08 12.78 -23.84
N ASN A 87 4.52 14.01 -24.00
CA ASN A 87 4.64 14.70 -25.28
C ASN A 87 6.04 14.55 -25.92
N THR A 88 6.90 13.71 -25.33
CA THR A 88 8.27 13.48 -25.81
C THR A 88 8.40 12.14 -26.52
N ASP A 89 9.51 11.94 -27.22
CA ASP A 89 9.88 10.67 -27.81
C ASP A 89 10.65 9.76 -26.84
N GLN A 90 10.84 10.21 -25.58
CA GLN A 90 11.57 9.48 -24.56
C GLN A 90 10.61 8.77 -23.61
N GLN A 91 11.01 7.59 -23.13
CA GLN A 91 10.27 6.88 -22.11
C GLN A 91 10.52 7.50 -20.74
N ARG A 92 9.44 7.75 -19.97
CA ARG A 92 9.51 8.06 -18.55
C ARG A 92 9.30 6.76 -17.77
N LEU A 93 10.31 6.34 -17.05
CA LEU A 93 10.29 5.10 -16.29
C LEU A 93 10.23 5.39 -14.77
N GLY A 94 9.25 4.82 -14.11
CA GLY A 94 9.09 4.89 -12.66
C GLY A 94 8.63 3.57 -12.07
N VAL A 95 9.00 3.33 -10.81
CA VAL A 95 8.52 2.19 -10.02
C VAL A 95 7.49 2.69 -9.01
N PHE A 96 6.32 2.08 -9.01
CA PHE A 96 5.20 2.40 -8.12
C PHE A 96 5.07 1.31 -7.07
N LEU A 97 5.12 1.69 -5.80
CA LEU A 97 4.89 0.78 -4.69
C LEU A 97 3.73 1.30 -3.84
N HIS A 98 2.73 0.46 -3.62
CA HIS A 98 1.56 0.77 -2.82
C HIS A 98 1.62 0.04 -1.49
N TYR A 99 1.41 0.77 -0.41
CA TYR A 99 1.41 0.24 0.95
C TYR A 99 0.03 0.44 1.57
N ALA A 100 -0.52 -0.61 2.12
CA ALA A 100 -1.80 -0.58 2.84
C ALA A 100 -1.61 -1.12 4.27
N PRO A 101 -2.46 -0.71 5.23
CA PRO A 101 -2.51 -1.36 6.52
C PRO A 101 -2.70 -2.87 6.38
N ASN A 102 -1.99 -3.64 7.18
CA ASN A 102 -1.96 -5.10 7.09
C ASN A 102 -3.29 -5.80 7.45
N TRP A 103 -4.29 -5.07 7.95
CA TRP A 103 -5.65 -5.56 8.14
C TRP A 103 -6.54 -5.40 6.88
N LEU A 104 -6.03 -4.75 5.83
CA LEU A 104 -6.68 -4.66 4.52
C LEU A 104 -6.12 -5.73 3.58
N ARG A 105 -6.99 -6.25 2.71
CA ARG A 105 -6.54 -7.15 1.66
C ARG A 105 -5.65 -6.40 0.67
N GLN A 106 -4.49 -6.96 0.37
CA GLN A 106 -3.58 -6.45 -0.66
C GLN A 106 -4.25 -6.42 -2.05
N GLN A 107 -3.91 -5.43 -2.86
CA GLN A 107 -4.35 -5.36 -4.26
C GLN A 107 -3.78 -6.53 -5.08
N GLU A 108 -2.47 -6.76 -4.96
CA GLU A 108 -1.80 -7.92 -5.52
C GLU A 108 -1.72 -9.03 -4.47
N ASN A 109 -2.00 -10.26 -4.86
CA ASN A 109 -1.87 -11.39 -3.97
C ASN A 109 -0.39 -11.78 -3.84
N GLN A 110 0.30 -11.17 -2.89
CA GLN A 110 1.73 -11.36 -2.67
C GLN A 110 2.09 -12.80 -2.29
N TYR A 111 1.19 -13.56 -1.69
CA TYR A 111 1.45 -14.96 -1.35
C TYR A 111 1.51 -15.86 -2.59
N LEU A 112 0.81 -15.49 -3.67
CA LEU A 112 0.90 -16.19 -4.95
C LEU A 112 2.06 -15.70 -5.80
N SER A 113 2.35 -14.37 -5.76
CA SER A 113 3.47 -13.79 -6.49
C SER A 113 4.82 -14.21 -5.88
N TYR A 114 4.88 -14.32 -4.56
CA TYR A 114 6.07 -14.69 -3.80
C TYR A 114 5.73 -15.78 -2.77
N PRO A 115 5.51 -17.02 -3.24
CA PRO A 115 5.21 -18.13 -2.33
C PRO A 115 6.41 -18.40 -1.40
N PRO A 116 6.22 -19.20 -0.32
CA PRO A 116 7.23 -19.40 0.71
C PRO A 116 8.60 -19.81 0.18
N GLU A 117 8.63 -20.59 -0.91
CA GLU A 117 9.87 -21.05 -1.55
C GLU A 117 10.71 -19.91 -2.14
N ILE A 118 10.07 -18.80 -2.52
CA ILE A 118 10.74 -17.59 -2.99
C ILE A 118 10.94 -16.63 -1.82
N ALA A 119 9.91 -16.42 -1.01
CA ALA A 119 9.92 -15.44 0.06
C ALA A 119 10.97 -15.73 1.14
N LYS A 120 11.37 -16.99 1.33
CA LYS A 120 12.44 -17.37 2.28
C LYS A 120 13.76 -16.68 2.01
N GLU A 121 14.04 -16.28 0.76
CA GLU A 121 15.26 -15.58 0.37
C GLU A 121 15.22 -14.07 0.70
N PHE A 122 14.06 -13.55 1.10
CA PHE A 122 13.89 -12.15 1.46
C PHE A 122 14.25 -11.90 2.93
N SER A 123 14.59 -10.65 3.25
CA SER A 123 14.77 -10.26 4.65
C SER A 123 13.46 -10.40 5.43
N PRO A 124 13.51 -10.60 6.76
CA PRO A 124 12.31 -10.65 7.60
C PRO A 124 11.42 -9.40 7.45
N GLU A 125 12.03 -8.22 7.27
CA GLU A 125 11.33 -6.96 7.06
C GLU A 125 10.53 -6.98 5.75
N LEU A 126 11.16 -7.45 4.66
CA LEU A 126 10.48 -7.53 3.37
C LEU A 126 9.38 -8.58 3.39
N ARG A 127 9.61 -9.74 4.03
CA ARG A 127 8.56 -10.75 4.24
C ARG A 127 7.36 -10.17 4.99
N SER A 128 7.60 -9.40 6.03
CA SER A 128 6.52 -8.71 6.77
C SER A 128 5.78 -7.70 5.90
N LEU A 129 6.48 -6.89 5.10
CA LEU A 129 5.86 -5.91 4.20
C LEU A 129 4.98 -6.55 3.14
N ILE A 130 5.35 -7.69 2.59
CA ILE A 130 4.54 -8.42 1.60
C ILE A 130 3.43 -9.27 2.25
N GLY A 131 3.33 -9.26 3.59
CA GLY A 131 2.20 -9.81 4.33
C GLY A 131 2.46 -11.11 5.09
N TYR A 132 3.69 -11.64 5.11
CA TYR A 132 4.05 -12.79 5.94
C TYR A 132 4.21 -12.37 7.41
N SER A 133 3.18 -11.71 7.94
CA SER A 133 3.06 -11.33 9.34
C SER A 133 1.58 -11.23 9.70
N LYS A 134 1.25 -11.32 10.99
CA LYS A 134 -0.13 -11.06 11.41
C LYS A 134 -0.46 -9.57 11.32
N GLY A 135 -1.65 -9.26 10.83
CA GLY A 135 -2.21 -7.91 10.76
C GLY A 135 -2.83 -7.43 12.07
N GLY A 136 -2.74 -8.22 13.14
CA GLY A 136 -3.32 -7.98 14.44
C GLY A 136 -3.28 -9.27 15.25
N TYR A 137 -4.05 -9.35 16.35
CA TYR A 137 -4.00 -10.51 17.25
C TYR A 137 -4.21 -11.84 16.52
N VAL A 138 -5.19 -11.91 15.61
CA VAL A 138 -5.53 -13.14 14.87
C VAL A 138 -5.63 -12.93 13.34
N LEU A 139 -5.43 -11.72 12.85
CA LEU A 139 -5.58 -11.46 11.40
C LEU A 139 -4.39 -12.02 10.63
N GLY A 140 -4.66 -12.92 9.69
CA GLY A 140 -3.64 -13.50 8.83
C GLY A 140 -2.88 -14.67 9.44
N PHE A 141 -3.38 -15.26 10.54
CA PHE A 141 -2.83 -16.53 11.04
C PHE A 141 -3.04 -17.64 9.99
N TYR A 142 -2.23 -18.68 10.07
CA TYR A 142 -2.46 -19.90 9.32
C TYR A 142 -2.46 -21.11 10.27
N THR A 143 -3.06 -22.19 9.81
CA THR A 143 -2.96 -23.52 10.43
C THR A 143 -2.01 -24.34 9.59
N ASP A 144 -0.98 -24.91 10.24
CA ASP A 144 -0.03 -25.78 9.53
C ASP A 144 -0.74 -27.08 9.11
N PRO A 145 -0.87 -27.33 7.80
CA PRO A 145 -1.58 -28.53 7.31
C PRO A 145 -0.81 -29.83 7.59
N THR A 146 0.45 -29.73 8.01
CA THR A 146 1.29 -30.89 8.35
C THR A 146 1.28 -31.21 9.84
N ASP A 147 0.78 -30.30 10.69
CA ASP A 147 0.61 -30.52 12.12
C ASP A 147 -0.67 -31.33 12.40
N MET A 148 -0.53 -32.65 12.37
CA MET A 148 -1.64 -33.58 12.60
C MET A 148 -2.01 -33.73 14.08
N GLU A 149 -1.19 -33.26 15.01
CA GLU A 149 -1.47 -33.27 16.44
C GLU A 149 -2.20 -32.00 16.91
N GLY A 150 -2.45 -31.12 15.98
CA GLY A 150 -3.13 -29.85 15.95
C GLY A 150 -3.75 -29.35 17.23
N LYS A 151 -3.01 -28.68 18.04
CA LYS A 151 -3.56 -27.56 18.78
C LYS A 151 -3.87 -26.48 17.77
N LEU A 152 -5.13 -26.12 17.60
CA LEU A 152 -5.58 -25.00 16.76
C LEU A 152 -5.02 -23.68 17.31
N GLU A 153 -3.73 -23.53 17.26
CA GLU A 153 -3.04 -22.29 17.66
C GLU A 153 -3.02 -21.33 16.47
N SER A 154 -3.24 -20.08 16.76
CA SER A 154 -3.07 -18.99 15.81
C SER A 154 -1.58 -18.83 15.48
N VAL A 155 -1.12 -19.53 14.45
CA VAL A 155 0.29 -19.52 14.05
C VAL A 155 0.58 -18.29 13.19
N SER A 156 1.60 -17.51 13.55
CA SER A 156 2.04 -16.38 12.73
C SER A 156 2.73 -16.87 11.46
N PRO A 157 2.47 -16.25 10.29
CA PRO A 157 3.10 -16.62 9.03
C PRO A 157 4.63 -16.64 9.05
N GLU A 158 5.27 -15.85 9.91
CA GLU A 158 6.73 -15.80 10.06
C GLU A 158 7.33 -17.15 10.48
N LYS A 159 6.56 -17.96 11.21
CA LYS A 159 7.01 -19.29 11.65
C LYS A 159 7.34 -20.25 10.50
N ILE A 160 6.75 -20.06 9.33
CA ILE A 160 7.05 -20.89 8.14
C ILE A 160 8.52 -20.76 7.70
N PHE A 161 9.17 -19.66 8.08
CA PHE A 161 10.58 -19.38 7.80
C PHE A 161 11.51 -19.71 8.97
N GLY A 162 10.99 -20.30 10.04
CA GLY A 162 11.76 -20.58 11.26
C GLY A 162 11.92 -19.38 12.20
N ASP A 163 11.29 -18.25 11.92
CA ASP A 163 11.33 -17.08 12.78
C ASP A 163 10.43 -17.30 14.00
N SER A 164 10.96 -17.06 15.20
CA SER A 164 10.26 -17.33 16.45
C SER A 164 9.41 -16.18 16.96
N GLN A 165 9.40 -15.04 16.30
CA GLN A 165 8.80 -13.82 16.84
C GLN A 165 7.80 -13.20 15.89
N ASP A 166 6.61 -12.95 16.41
CA ASP A 166 5.56 -12.09 15.84
C ASP A 166 5.96 -10.61 16.01
N LYS A 167 7.16 -10.27 15.58
CA LYS A 167 7.82 -8.98 15.83
C LYS A 167 7.12 -7.81 15.16
N TYR A 168 6.44 -8.08 14.06
CA TYR A 168 5.84 -7.04 13.21
C TYR A 168 4.33 -6.93 13.34
N SER A 169 3.71 -7.78 14.17
CA SER A 169 2.28 -7.70 14.46
C SER A 169 2.03 -6.65 15.54
N THR A 170 1.80 -5.41 15.11
CA THR A 170 1.66 -4.27 16.03
C THR A 170 0.21 -3.87 16.31
N LEU A 171 -0.78 -4.48 15.66
CA LEU A 171 -2.14 -3.95 15.62
C LEU A 171 -2.98 -4.62 16.66
N ALA A 172 -3.27 -4.96 17.51
CA ALA A 172 -4.20 -5.44 18.51
C ALA A 172 -3.57 -6.47 19.42
N THR A 173 -3.31 -6.05 20.61
CA THR A 173 -3.09 -6.97 21.73
C THR A 173 -4.43 -7.49 22.26
N PRO A 174 -4.47 -8.59 23.02
CA PRO A 174 -5.70 -9.03 23.70
C PRO A 174 -6.36 -7.93 24.53
N GLU A 175 -5.57 -7.04 25.14
CA GLU A 175 -6.07 -5.90 25.91
C GLU A 175 -6.84 -4.90 25.05
N ASN A 176 -6.40 -4.66 23.80
CA ASN A 176 -7.09 -3.78 22.87
C ASN A 176 -8.44 -4.33 22.41
N LEU A 177 -8.61 -5.65 22.35
CA LEU A 177 -9.89 -6.27 22.04
C LEU A 177 -10.91 -6.06 23.16
N VAL A 178 -10.46 -6.02 24.41
CA VAL A 178 -11.33 -5.80 25.57
C VAL A 178 -11.66 -4.33 25.75
N GLN A 179 -10.71 -3.43 25.51
CA GLN A 179 -10.90 -1.98 25.69
C GLN A 179 -11.77 -1.34 24.60
N GLY A 180 -11.86 -1.93 23.41
CA GLY A 180 -12.71 -1.44 22.31
C GLY A 180 -14.21 -1.48 22.64
N SER A 181 -14.63 -2.21 23.65
CA SER A 181 -16.03 -2.33 24.07
C SER A 181 -16.46 -1.33 25.16
N SER A 182 -15.56 -0.57 25.74
CA SER A 182 -15.82 0.23 26.96
C SER A 182 -15.81 1.76 26.75
N LYS A 183 -15.71 2.26 25.54
CA LYS A 183 -15.88 3.71 25.27
C LYS A 183 -17.08 3.95 24.35
N LYS A 184 -18.22 4.12 24.97
CA LYS A 184 -19.35 4.86 24.41
C LYS A 184 -19.08 6.36 24.50
#